data_232a7a1cb7958f95769e7848a550a60b
#
_entry.id   232a7a1cb7958f95769e7848a550a60b
#
_cell.length_a   1.000
_cell.length_b   1.000
_cell.length_c   1.000
_cell.angle_alpha   90.00
_cell.angle_beta   90.00
_cell.angle_gamma   90.00
#
_symmetry.space_group_name_H-M   'P 1'
#
loop_
_entity.id
_entity.type
_entity.pdbx_description
1 polymer ?
#
loop_
_entity_poly.entity_id
_entity_poly.type
_entity_poly.pdbx_seq_one_letter_code
_entity_poly.pdbx_strand_id
1 'polypeptide(L)'
;SMTRAAESLHLTPPAVSMQVKELESQVGLPLFDREGRQVSLSTAGEYFLVHARRLMGALKDAENSMARFRKLEQGMLTIGMVSTAKYFVPRLLARFREEHSGVDVRLRVTTNREQLLTMMQGGEVDLCVMGRPPKEVATRSEAFAAHPMVFVGPPGHPLLGQDHPPVEALAPYPFIVREHGSGTRNALQQFFLPGRQATRAPAG
;
A
#
# COMPACT_ATOMS: atom_id res chain seq x y z
N SER A 1 5.01 -8.30 19.74
CA SER A 1 5.14 -9.04 21.02
C SER A 1 3.78 -9.61 21.42
N MET A 2 3.76 -10.72 22.12
CA MET A 2 2.53 -11.36 22.61
C MET A 2 1.71 -10.44 23.53
N THR A 3 2.36 -9.61 24.32
CA THR A 3 1.68 -8.62 25.20
C THR A 3 0.86 -7.63 24.39
N ARG A 4 1.42 -7.04 23.34
CA ARG A 4 0.69 -6.09 22.46
C ARG A 4 -0.46 -6.75 21.72
N ALA A 5 -0.31 -8.01 21.31
CA ALA A 5 -1.40 -8.78 20.71
C ALA A 5 -2.53 -9.03 21.73
N ALA A 6 -2.19 -9.37 22.95
CA ALA A 6 -3.16 -9.57 24.04
C ALA A 6 -3.96 -8.29 24.31
N GLU A 7 -3.30 -7.14 24.42
CA GLU A 7 -3.95 -5.84 24.58
C GLU A 7 -4.92 -5.55 23.43
N SER A 8 -4.50 -5.78 22.18
CA SER A 8 -5.34 -5.52 21.00
C SER A 8 -6.55 -6.45 20.89
N LEU A 9 -6.48 -7.63 21.47
CA LEU A 9 -7.55 -8.64 21.46
C LEU A 9 -8.37 -8.64 22.75
N HIS A 10 -8.07 -7.77 23.71
CA HIS A 10 -8.67 -7.76 25.04
C HIS A 10 -8.53 -9.10 25.78
N LEU A 11 -7.39 -9.76 25.59
CA LEU A 11 -7.02 -11.04 26.21
C LEU A 11 -5.83 -10.88 27.14
N THR A 12 -5.56 -11.94 27.93
CA THR A 12 -4.34 -12.01 28.72
C THR A 12 -3.17 -12.58 27.89
N PRO A 13 -1.91 -12.19 28.15
CA PRO A 13 -0.77 -12.75 27.44
C PRO A 13 -0.65 -14.28 27.50
N PRO A 14 -0.95 -14.95 28.65
CA PRO A 14 -1.02 -16.41 28.69
C PRO A 14 -2.08 -17.00 27.77
N ALA A 15 -3.26 -16.38 27.65
CA ALA A 15 -4.32 -16.84 26.75
C ALA A 15 -3.88 -16.78 25.28
N VAL A 16 -3.25 -15.70 24.85
CA VAL A 16 -2.70 -15.59 23.50
C VAL A 16 -1.62 -16.64 23.25
N SER A 17 -0.73 -16.86 24.22
CA SER A 17 0.32 -17.88 24.11
C SER A 17 -0.25 -19.28 24.01
N MET A 18 -1.35 -19.57 24.70
CA MET A 18 -2.05 -20.85 24.62
C MET A 18 -2.70 -21.05 23.26
N GLN A 19 -3.39 -20.03 22.73
CA GLN A 19 -4.00 -20.07 21.40
C GLN A 19 -2.97 -20.27 20.29
N VAL A 20 -1.81 -19.62 20.41
CA VAL A 20 -0.70 -19.80 19.46
C VAL A 20 -0.19 -21.25 19.50
N LYS A 21 0.01 -21.83 20.69
CA LYS A 21 0.43 -23.24 20.81
C LYS A 21 -0.60 -24.22 20.25
N GLU A 22 -1.87 -23.96 20.47
CA GLU A 22 -2.96 -24.75 19.92
C GLU A 22 -2.92 -24.72 18.38
N LEU A 23 -2.75 -23.54 17.79
CA LEU A 23 -2.62 -23.34 16.35
C LEU A 23 -1.38 -24.07 15.80
N GLU A 24 -0.22 -23.94 16.45
CA GLU A 24 1.01 -24.65 16.09
C GLU A 24 0.83 -26.17 16.16
N SER A 25 0.09 -26.66 17.16
CA SER A 25 -0.25 -28.08 17.28
C SER A 25 -1.13 -28.57 16.13
N GLN A 26 -2.13 -27.77 15.72
CA GLN A 26 -3.02 -28.13 14.61
C GLN A 26 -2.29 -28.09 13.26
N VAL A 27 -1.41 -27.11 13.06
CA VAL A 27 -0.60 -26.98 11.84
C VAL A 27 0.52 -28.02 11.80
N GLY A 28 0.95 -28.54 12.95
CA GLY A 28 2.05 -29.49 13.07
C GLY A 28 3.45 -28.89 12.91
N LEU A 29 3.56 -27.57 12.86
CA LEU A 29 4.82 -26.85 12.70
C LEU A 29 4.86 -25.63 13.63
N PRO A 30 6.05 -25.26 14.17
CA PRO A 30 6.21 -24.03 14.90
C PRO A 30 6.05 -22.83 13.94
N LEU A 31 5.19 -21.89 14.29
CA LEU A 31 4.96 -20.66 13.53
C LEU A 31 5.82 -19.50 14.04
N PHE A 32 6.39 -19.65 15.24
CA PHE A 32 7.23 -18.63 15.85
C PHE A 32 8.57 -19.20 16.30
N ASP A 33 9.64 -18.50 15.97
CA ASP A 33 10.96 -18.74 16.51
C ASP A 33 11.15 -17.96 17.81
N ARG A 34 11.78 -18.59 18.79
CA ARG A 34 12.07 -18.01 20.09
C ARG A 34 13.58 -17.94 20.28
N GLU A 35 14.18 -16.86 19.84
CA GLU A 35 15.58 -16.58 20.11
C GLU A 35 15.71 -15.62 21.30
N GLY A 36 15.98 -16.17 22.48
CA GLY A 36 16.09 -15.39 23.71
C GLY A 36 14.78 -14.71 24.13
N ARG A 37 14.78 -13.37 24.21
CA ARG A 37 13.61 -12.56 24.56
C ARG A 37 12.79 -12.06 23.36
N GLN A 38 13.27 -12.30 22.15
CA GLN A 38 12.56 -11.88 20.93
C GLN A 38 11.74 -13.04 20.38
N VAL A 39 10.56 -12.69 19.87
CA VAL A 39 9.66 -13.59 19.17
C VAL A 39 9.55 -13.08 17.74
N SER A 40 10.00 -13.87 16.76
CA SER A 40 9.89 -13.64 15.33
C SER A 40 9.05 -14.73 14.68
N LEU A 41 8.61 -14.53 13.48
CA LEU A 41 7.96 -15.59 12.70
C LEU A 41 9.03 -16.59 12.23
N SER A 42 8.71 -17.87 12.27
CA SER A 42 9.45 -18.91 11.57
C SER A 42 9.16 -18.82 10.06
N THR A 43 9.94 -19.51 9.24
CA THR A 43 9.65 -19.63 7.79
C THR A 43 8.22 -20.17 7.56
N ALA A 44 7.81 -21.20 8.31
CA ALA A 44 6.44 -21.73 8.26
C ALA A 44 5.41 -20.67 8.71
N GLY A 45 5.74 -19.87 9.73
CA GLY A 45 4.91 -18.77 10.21
C GLY A 45 4.72 -17.67 9.17
N GLU A 46 5.73 -17.32 8.39
CA GLU A 46 5.61 -16.34 7.31
C GLU A 46 4.66 -16.83 6.21
N TYR A 47 4.82 -18.08 5.78
CA TYR A 47 3.88 -18.70 4.83
C TYR A 47 2.46 -18.75 5.39
N PHE A 48 2.30 -19.20 6.62
CA PHE A 48 0.99 -19.31 7.27
C PHE A 48 0.31 -17.95 7.40
N LEU A 49 1.07 -16.89 7.74
CA LEU A 49 0.54 -15.53 7.88
C LEU A 49 -0.11 -15.02 6.60
N VAL A 50 0.46 -15.32 5.42
CA VAL A 50 -0.14 -14.93 4.13
C VAL A 50 -1.53 -15.54 3.97
N HIS A 51 -1.68 -16.83 4.30
CA HIS A 51 -2.97 -17.51 4.21
C HIS A 51 -3.96 -17.05 5.29
N ALA A 52 -3.50 -16.86 6.53
CA ALA A 52 -4.32 -16.35 7.62
C ALA A 52 -4.90 -14.96 7.27
N ARG A 53 -4.10 -14.06 6.71
CA ARG A 53 -4.57 -12.74 6.25
C ARG A 53 -5.64 -12.84 5.16
N ARG A 54 -5.47 -13.76 4.20
CA ARG A 54 -6.47 -14.00 3.14
C ARG A 54 -7.79 -14.49 3.71
N LEU A 55 -7.75 -15.40 4.68
CA LEU A 55 -8.95 -15.91 5.37
C LEU A 55 -9.66 -14.78 6.14
N MET A 56 -8.92 -13.97 6.87
CA MET A 56 -9.47 -12.81 7.58
C MET A 56 -10.07 -11.78 6.62
N GLY A 57 -9.44 -11.56 5.46
CA GLY A 57 -9.98 -10.72 4.39
C GLY A 57 -11.31 -11.26 3.86
N ALA A 58 -11.37 -12.55 3.54
CA ALA A 58 -12.60 -13.19 3.05
C ALA A 58 -13.73 -13.14 4.09
N LEU A 59 -13.42 -13.32 5.38
CA LEU A 59 -14.39 -13.17 6.46
C LEU A 59 -14.96 -11.73 6.51
N LYS A 60 -14.09 -10.75 6.45
CA LYS A 60 -14.48 -9.33 6.40
C LYS A 60 -15.38 -9.02 5.18
N ASP A 61 -15.06 -9.59 4.02
CA ASP A 61 -15.88 -9.42 2.80
C ASP A 61 -17.26 -10.05 2.97
N ALA A 62 -17.35 -11.20 3.61
CA ALA A 62 -18.62 -11.83 3.94
C ALA A 62 -19.45 -10.95 4.91
N GLU A 63 -18.84 -10.40 5.96
CA GLU A 63 -19.48 -9.51 6.91
C GLU A 63 -20.00 -8.24 6.22
N ASN A 64 -19.17 -7.61 5.35
CA ASN A 64 -19.56 -6.45 4.56
C ASN A 64 -20.72 -6.77 3.59
N SER A 65 -20.73 -7.95 2.99
CA SER A 65 -21.81 -8.40 2.13
C SER A 65 -23.11 -8.58 2.90
N MET A 66 -23.03 -9.15 4.11
CA MET A 66 -24.21 -9.28 4.99
C MET A 66 -24.73 -7.91 5.49
N ALA A 67 -23.83 -6.95 5.74
CA ALA A 67 -24.22 -5.60 6.11
C ALA A 67 -25.06 -4.92 5.01
N ARG A 68 -24.74 -5.14 3.72
CA ARG A 68 -25.53 -4.65 2.58
C ARG A 68 -26.97 -5.20 2.59
N PHE A 69 -27.18 -6.47 2.92
CA PHE A 69 -28.50 -7.06 3.04
C PHE A 69 -29.33 -6.45 4.19
N ARG A 70 -28.67 -5.98 5.24
CA ARG A 70 -29.34 -5.32 6.36
C ARG A 70 -29.74 -3.86 6.09
N LYS A 71 -29.54 -3.33 4.88
CA LYS A 71 -29.69 -1.89 4.55
C LYS A 71 -28.92 -0.96 5.48
N LEU A 72 -27.87 -1.47 6.09
CA LEU A 72 -27.01 -0.68 6.94
C LEU A 72 -25.97 -0.02 6.03
N GLU A 73 -26.09 1.27 5.83
CA GLU A 73 -25.06 2.13 5.22
C GLU A 73 -23.86 2.30 6.17
N GLN A 74 -23.50 1.22 6.84
CA GLN A 74 -22.44 1.18 7.83
C GLN A 74 -21.41 0.15 7.40
N GLY A 75 -20.15 0.48 7.59
CA GLY A 75 -19.05 -0.42 7.25
C GLY A 75 -17.72 0.21 7.53
N MET A 76 -16.64 -0.54 7.26
CA MET A 76 -15.27 -0.06 7.38
C MET A 76 -14.58 -0.19 6.02
N LEU A 77 -14.06 0.91 5.52
CA LEU A 77 -13.26 0.99 4.30
C LEU A 77 -11.82 1.29 4.66
N THR A 78 -10.91 0.38 4.36
CA THR A 78 -9.48 0.59 4.57
C THR A 78 -8.81 0.92 3.24
N ILE A 79 -8.27 2.13 3.13
CA ILE A 79 -7.62 2.62 1.91
C ILE A 79 -6.11 2.63 2.12
N GLY A 80 -5.40 1.86 1.30
CA GLY A 80 -3.95 1.92 1.19
C GLY A 80 -3.52 2.98 0.18
N MET A 81 -2.51 3.77 0.50
CA MET A 81 -2.02 4.75 -0.46
C MET A 81 -0.52 5.00 -0.34
N VAL A 82 0.11 5.34 -1.45
CA VAL A 82 1.48 5.87 -1.45
C VAL A 82 1.49 7.30 -0.92
N SER A 83 2.62 7.70 -0.32
CA SER A 83 2.75 8.99 0.38
C SER A 83 2.40 10.22 -0.47
N THR A 84 2.54 10.16 -1.78
CA THR A 84 2.16 11.25 -2.69
C THR A 84 0.64 11.49 -2.75
N ALA A 85 -0.16 10.47 -2.47
CA ALA A 85 -1.61 10.58 -2.46
C ALA A 85 -2.18 11.37 -1.25
N LYS A 86 -1.39 11.55 -0.20
CA LYS A 86 -1.78 12.30 1.01
C LYS A 86 -2.17 13.76 0.75
N TYR A 87 -1.77 14.32 -0.36
CA TYR A 87 -2.05 15.72 -0.69
C TYR A 87 -3.43 15.96 -1.29
N PHE A 88 -4.08 14.92 -1.82
CA PHE A 88 -5.39 15.05 -2.45
C PHE A 88 -6.46 14.09 -1.92
N VAL A 89 -6.09 12.87 -1.51
CA VAL A 89 -7.04 11.86 -1.00
C VAL A 89 -7.87 12.36 0.18
N PRO A 90 -7.34 13.08 1.18
CA PRO A 90 -8.16 13.58 2.29
C PRO A 90 -9.34 14.46 1.87
N ARG A 91 -9.18 15.26 0.80
CA ARG A 91 -10.27 16.10 0.27
C ARG A 91 -11.38 15.25 -0.36
N LEU A 92 -11.02 14.17 -1.05
CA LEU A 92 -11.99 13.23 -1.62
C LEU A 92 -12.75 12.50 -0.51
N LEU A 93 -12.05 12.13 0.56
CA LEU A 93 -12.66 11.46 1.71
C LEU A 93 -13.60 12.36 2.51
N ALA A 94 -13.31 13.66 2.61
CA ALA A 94 -14.21 14.61 3.24
C ALA A 94 -15.58 14.58 2.53
N ARG A 95 -15.61 14.70 1.20
CA ARG A 95 -16.83 14.60 0.41
C ARG A 95 -17.51 13.23 0.55
N PHE A 96 -16.75 12.16 0.49
CA PHE A 96 -17.29 10.81 0.66
C PHE A 96 -18.00 10.64 2.01
N ARG A 97 -17.46 11.19 3.09
CA ARG A 97 -18.07 11.12 4.42
C ARG A 97 -19.36 11.94 4.56
N GLU A 98 -19.50 13.01 3.79
CA GLU A 98 -20.76 13.79 3.74
C GLU A 98 -21.89 12.94 3.16
N GLU A 99 -21.60 12.14 2.14
CA GLU A 99 -22.56 11.27 1.45
C GLU A 99 -22.76 9.91 2.15
N HIS A 100 -21.72 9.42 2.88
CA HIS A 100 -21.67 8.09 3.48
C HIS A 100 -21.21 8.15 4.94
N SER A 101 -21.95 8.87 5.78
CA SER A 101 -21.59 9.13 7.18
C SER A 101 -21.48 7.88 8.06
N GLY A 102 -22.12 6.77 7.67
CA GLY A 102 -22.05 5.48 8.37
C GLY A 102 -20.81 4.64 8.05
N VAL A 103 -19.96 5.07 7.11
CA VAL A 103 -18.77 4.32 6.73
C VAL A 103 -17.54 4.84 7.49
N ASP A 104 -16.92 3.98 8.31
CA ASP A 104 -15.63 4.29 8.94
C ASP A 104 -14.49 4.10 7.93
N VAL A 105 -13.71 5.15 7.69
CA VAL A 105 -12.61 5.13 6.72
C VAL A 105 -11.26 5.12 7.44
N ARG A 106 -10.45 4.12 7.15
CA ARG A 106 -9.08 3.98 7.66
C ARG A 106 -8.07 4.17 6.54
N LEU A 107 -7.05 4.99 6.80
CA LEU A 107 -5.96 5.22 5.87
C LEU A 107 -4.70 4.47 6.29
N ARG A 108 -4.09 3.78 5.33
CA ARG A 108 -2.77 3.16 5.44
C ARG A 108 -1.84 3.84 4.45
N VAL A 109 -0.89 4.61 4.97
CA VAL A 109 0.07 5.34 4.13
C VAL A 109 1.39 4.58 4.10
N THR A 110 1.89 4.29 2.92
CA THR A 110 3.19 3.64 2.72
C THR A 110 4.15 4.56 1.98
N THR A 111 5.43 4.33 2.13
CA THR A 111 6.47 5.12 1.44
C THR A 111 6.74 4.59 0.04
N ASN A 112 6.49 3.30 -0.21
CA ASN A 112 6.77 2.67 -1.49
C ASN A 112 5.63 1.75 -1.96
N ARG A 113 5.71 1.37 -3.23
CA ARG A 113 4.74 0.52 -3.92
C ARG A 113 4.74 -0.93 -3.40
N GLU A 114 5.90 -1.48 -3.08
CA GLU A 114 6.04 -2.88 -2.67
C GLU A 114 5.29 -3.17 -1.38
N GLN A 115 5.42 -2.28 -0.40
CA GLN A 115 4.65 -2.37 0.85
C GLN A 115 3.15 -2.34 0.58
N LEU A 116 2.69 -1.48 -0.34
CA LEU A 116 1.28 -1.40 -0.67
C LEU A 116 0.78 -2.69 -1.34
N LEU A 117 1.60 -3.30 -2.22
CA LEU A 117 1.29 -4.59 -2.84
C LEU A 117 1.19 -5.71 -1.79
N THR A 118 2.09 -5.73 -0.83
CA THR A 118 2.05 -6.70 0.29
C THR A 118 0.75 -6.56 1.08
N MET A 119 0.31 -5.33 1.37
CA MET A 119 -0.96 -5.08 2.05
C MET A 119 -2.17 -5.53 1.22
N MET A 120 -2.14 -5.32 -0.11
CA MET A 120 -3.19 -5.79 -1.01
C MET A 120 -3.27 -7.31 -1.01
N GLN A 121 -2.13 -8.00 -1.18
CA GLN A 121 -2.06 -9.45 -1.19
C GLN A 121 -2.48 -10.06 0.16
N GLY A 122 -2.19 -9.36 1.24
CA GLY A 122 -2.57 -9.76 2.60
C GLY A 122 -4.03 -9.44 2.97
N GLY A 123 -4.80 -8.78 2.10
CA GLY A 123 -6.18 -8.36 2.43
C GLY A 123 -6.27 -7.31 3.54
N GLU A 124 -5.19 -6.55 3.78
CA GLU A 124 -5.15 -5.52 4.81
C GLU A 124 -5.84 -4.20 4.36
N VAL A 125 -6.06 -4.06 3.06
CA VAL A 125 -6.68 -2.90 2.45
C VAL A 125 -7.74 -3.32 1.43
N ASP A 126 -8.82 -2.57 1.35
CA ASP A 126 -9.94 -2.80 0.46
C ASP A 126 -9.75 -2.08 -0.88
N LEU A 127 -9.10 -0.92 -0.84
CA LEU A 127 -8.83 -0.06 -2.00
C LEU A 127 -7.42 0.51 -1.90
N CYS A 128 -6.78 0.67 -3.06
CA CYS A 128 -5.45 1.28 -3.12
C CYS A 128 -5.39 2.47 -4.07
N VAL A 129 -4.70 3.53 -3.65
CA VAL A 129 -4.38 4.69 -4.48
C VAL A 129 -2.89 4.69 -4.79
N MET A 130 -2.56 4.49 -6.06
CA MET A 130 -1.18 4.40 -6.54
C MET A 130 -1.02 4.90 -7.98
N GLY A 131 0.20 5.16 -8.41
CA GLY A 131 0.47 5.72 -9.74
C GLY A 131 0.23 4.77 -10.91
N ARG A 132 0.33 3.46 -10.72
CA ARG A 132 0.08 2.44 -11.76
C ARG A 132 -0.53 1.19 -11.13
N PRO A 133 -1.48 0.53 -11.81
CA PRO A 133 -2.02 -0.71 -11.32
C PRO A 133 -0.93 -1.79 -11.22
N PRO A 134 -1.04 -2.71 -10.25
CA PRO A 134 -0.14 -3.84 -10.16
C PRO A 134 -0.41 -4.83 -11.30
N LYS A 135 0.64 -5.50 -11.75
CA LYS A 135 0.54 -6.67 -12.64
C LYS A 135 0.56 -7.97 -11.86
N GLU A 136 1.06 -7.90 -10.65
CA GLU A 136 1.35 -9.04 -9.76
C GLU A 136 0.12 -9.52 -9.01
N VAL A 137 -0.94 -8.70 -8.99
CA VAL A 137 -2.18 -8.98 -8.28
C VAL A 137 -3.35 -8.70 -9.22
N ALA A 138 -4.28 -9.64 -9.32
CA ALA A 138 -5.52 -9.45 -10.06
C ALA A 138 -6.36 -8.37 -9.36
N THR A 139 -6.51 -7.22 -10.01
CA THR A 139 -7.24 -6.07 -9.47
C THR A 139 -8.08 -5.41 -10.56
N ARG A 140 -9.20 -4.81 -10.15
CA ARG A 140 -9.87 -3.81 -10.97
C ARG A 140 -9.18 -2.46 -10.72
N SER A 141 -8.78 -1.79 -11.79
CA SER A 141 -8.14 -0.48 -11.69
C SER A 141 -8.88 0.56 -12.53
N GLU A 142 -8.92 1.78 -12.02
CA GLU A 142 -9.53 2.92 -12.67
C GLU A 142 -8.60 4.13 -12.55
N ALA A 143 -8.32 4.77 -13.68
CA ALA A 143 -7.54 6.00 -13.71
C ALA A 143 -8.48 7.18 -13.41
N PHE A 144 -8.19 7.93 -12.35
CA PHE A 144 -9.06 9.02 -11.90
C PHE A 144 -8.38 10.41 -11.85
N ALA A 145 -7.05 10.46 -11.93
CA ALA A 145 -6.29 11.70 -11.93
C ALA A 145 -4.98 11.56 -12.71
N ALA A 146 -4.55 12.65 -13.33
CA ALA A 146 -3.21 12.74 -13.90
C ALA A 146 -2.15 12.74 -12.80
N HIS A 147 -1.00 12.14 -13.07
CA HIS A 147 0.14 12.12 -12.15
C HIS A 147 1.39 12.57 -12.90
N PRO A 148 1.51 13.88 -13.21
CA PRO A 148 2.65 14.40 -13.96
C PRO A 148 3.93 14.27 -13.15
N MET A 149 5.01 13.90 -13.83
CA MET A 149 6.36 13.85 -13.28
C MET A 149 7.16 14.99 -13.88
N VAL A 150 7.86 15.73 -13.04
CA VAL A 150 8.68 16.90 -13.45
C VAL A 150 10.08 16.76 -12.87
N PHE A 151 11.05 17.31 -13.58
CA PHE A 151 12.38 17.56 -13.05
C PHE A 151 12.39 18.88 -12.30
N VAL A 152 13.02 18.89 -11.15
CA VAL A 152 13.22 20.11 -10.35
C VAL A 152 14.71 20.30 -10.12
N GLY A 153 15.16 21.54 -10.14
CA GLY A 153 16.54 21.93 -9.87
C GLY A 153 16.61 23.19 -9.02
N PRO A 154 17.81 23.56 -8.53
CA PRO A 154 18.00 24.80 -7.78
C PRO A 154 17.74 26.02 -8.67
N PRO A 155 17.36 27.17 -8.13
CA PRO A 155 17.25 28.40 -8.86
C PRO A 155 18.55 28.70 -9.62
N GLY A 156 18.45 29.11 -10.89
CA GLY A 156 19.61 29.37 -11.73
C GLY A 156 20.25 28.15 -12.40
N HIS A 157 19.67 26.96 -12.26
CA HIS A 157 20.15 25.78 -12.99
C HIS A 157 20.09 26.02 -14.52
N PRO A 158 21.13 25.67 -15.32
CA PRO A 158 21.20 25.99 -16.75
C PRO A 158 20.05 25.45 -17.60
N LEU A 159 19.38 24.39 -17.15
CA LEU A 159 18.21 23.81 -17.83
C LEU A 159 16.88 24.46 -17.44
N LEU A 160 16.85 25.29 -16.38
CA LEU A 160 15.67 26.05 -16.03
C LEU A 160 15.54 27.23 -17.00
N GLY A 161 14.42 27.35 -17.66
CA GLY A 161 14.20 28.38 -18.69
C GLY A 161 14.40 27.87 -20.12
N GLN A 162 14.85 26.65 -20.31
CA GLN A 162 14.77 25.98 -21.59
C GLN A 162 13.38 25.32 -21.72
N ASP A 163 12.69 25.66 -22.77
CA ASP A 163 11.42 25.02 -23.07
C ASP A 163 11.70 23.63 -23.65
N HIS A 164 11.34 22.57 -22.90
CA HIS A 164 11.55 21.16 -23.27
C HIS A 164 13.01 20.77 -23.61
N PRO A 165 13.95 20.83 -22.64
CA PRO A 165 15.32 20.42 -22.88
C PRO A 165 15.36 18.93 -23.34
N PRO A 166 16.21 18.59 -24.32
CA PRO A 166 16.36 17.20 -24.77
C PRO A 166 16.87 16.32 -23.62
N VAL A 167 16.53 15.05 -23.66
CA VAL A 167 16.87 14.09 -22.58
C VAL A 167 18.38 14.01 -22.38
N GLU A 168 19.14 14.12 -23.45
CA GLU A 168 20.60 14.10 -23.45
C GLU A 168 21.20 15.26 -22.68
N ALA A 169 20.53 16.40 -22.63
CA ALA A 169 20.97 17.57 -21.87
C ALA A 169 20.89 17.36 -20.36
N LEU A 170 20.10 16.37 -19.91
CA LEU A 170 20.00 15.98 -18.49
C LEU A 170 21.16 15.07 -18.05
N ALA A 171 21.74 14.30 -18.97
CA ALA A 171 22.74 13.27 -18.65
C ALA A 171 24.01 13.76 -17.91
N PRO A 172 24.55 14.97 -18.16
CA PRO A 172 25.72 15.48 -17.44
C PRO A 172 25.48 15.83 -15.97
N TYR A 173 24.22 15.94 -15.55
CA TYR A 173 23.89 16.41 -14.21
C TYR A 173 23.62 15.28 -13.23
N PRO A 174 24.06 15.39 -11.97
CA PRO A 174 23.72 14.41 -10.94
C PRO A 174 22.25 14.49 -10.54
N PHE A 175 21.63 13.34 -10.29
CA PHE A 175 20.24 13.23 -9.84
C PHE A 175 20.15 12.76 -8.40
N ILE A 176 19.28 13.40 -7.62
CA ILE A 176 18.80 12.84 -6.37
C ILE A 176 17.69 11.85 -6.71
N VAL A 177 17.95 10.57 -6.45
CA VAL A 177 17.04 9.48 -6.82
C VAL A 177 16.43 8.88 -5.56
N ARG A 178 15.16 8.52 -5.62
CA ARG A 178 14.46 7.81 -4.55
C ARG A 178 14.99 6.37 -4.39
N GLU A 179 14.67 5.78 -3.27
CA GLU A 179 14.96 4.39 -2.89
C GLU A 179 14.43 3.37 -3.90
N HIS A 180 14.93 2.13 -3.82
CA HIS A 180 14.38 1.00 -4.56
C HIS A 180 12.90 0.76 -4.18
N GLY A 181 12.08 0.30 -5.13
CA GLY A 181 10.64 0.11 -4.94
C GLY A 181 9.81 1.39 -5.05
N SER A 182 10.45 2.58 -5.17
CA SER A 182 9.74 3.84 -5.41
C SER A 182 9.19 3.94 -6.83
N GLY A 183 7.91 4.32 -6.95
CA GLY A 183 7.28 4.60 -8.24
C GLY A 183 7.93 5.77 -8.99
N THR A 184 8.41 6.79 -8.26
CA THR A 184 9.15 7.92 -8.81
C THR A 184 10.48 7.49 -9.42
N ARG A 185 11.23 6.60 -8.73
CA ARG A 185 12.47 6.03 -9.26
C ARG A 185 12.21 5.22 -10.53
N ASN A 186 11.19 4.38 -10.52
CA ASN A 186 10.81 3.62 -11.71
C ASN A 186 10.42 4.52 -12.88
N ALA A 187 9.71 5.62 -12.63
CA ALA A 187 9.36 6.59 -13.66
C ALA A 187 10.61 7.24 -14.28
N LEU A 188 11.57 7.65 -13.44
CA LEU A 188 12.86 8.19 -13.88
C LEU A 188 13.62 7.18 -14.74
N GLN A 189 13.74 5.93 -14.30
CA GLN A 189 14.42 4.88 -15.05
C GLN A 189 13.74 4.64 -16.41
N GLN A 190 12.41 4.59 -16.43
CA GLN A 190 11.64 4.43 -17.68
C GLN A 190 11.82 5.61 -18.64
N PHE A 191 11.99 6.81 -18.11
CA PHE A 191 12.21 8.02 -18.91
C PHE A 191 13.54 7.96 -19.68
N PHE A 192 14.59 7.43 -19.06
CA PHE A 192 15.93 7.31 -19.68
C PHE A 192 16.13 6.04 -20.51
N LEU A 193 15.14 5.14 -20.59
CA LEU A 193 15.26 3.96 -21.46
C LEU A 193 15.18 4.34 -22.94
N PRO A 194 16.09 3.84 -23.80
CA PRO A 194 16.03 4.08 -25.23
C PRO A 194 14.69 3.63 -25.84
N GLY A 195 14.05 4.49 -26.63
CA GLY A 195 12.84 4.17 -27.39
C GLY A 195 11.50 4.63 -26.78
N ARG A 196 11.47 5.24 -25.62
CA ARG A 196 10.28 5.94 -25.12
C ARG A 196 10.46 7.46 -25.17
N GLN A 197 10.30 8.04 -26.35
CA GLN A 197 9.99 9.45 -26.46
C GLN A 197 8.65 9.70 -25.75
N ALA A 198 8.66 10.70 -24.87
CA ALA A 198 7.49 11.11 -24.11
C ALA A 198 6.28 11.26 -25.04
N THR A 199 5.24 10.49 -24.77
CA THR A 199 3.92 10.79 -25.30
C THR A 199 3.55 12.20 -24.80
N ARG A 200 3.51 13.14 -25.73
CA ARG A 200 3.05 14.50 -25.56
C ARG A 200 1.74 14.48 -24.76
N ALA A 201 1.72 15.15 -23.62
CA ALA A 201 0.46 15.44 -22.96
C ALA A 201 -0.42 16.22 -23.95
N PRO A 202 -1.70 15.89 -24.09
CA PRO A 202 -2.61 16.68 -24.89
C PRO A 202 -2.65 18.09 -24.31
N ALA A 203 -2.38 19.08 -25.16
CA ALA A 203 -2.66 20.45 -24.88
C ALA A 203 -4.19 20.61 -24.75
N GLY A 204 -4.67 21.01 -23.57
CA GLY A 204 -6.03 21.35 -23.28
C GLY A 204 -6.05 22.48 -22.28
#